data_a2cb6f3106a36c6e49dcf79ac3ca2292
#
_entry.id   a2cb6f3106a36c6e49dcf79ac3ca2292
#
_cell.length_a   1.000
_cell.length_b   1.000
_cell.length_c   1.000
_cell.angle_alpha   90.00
_cell.angle_beta   90.00
_cell.angle_gamma   90.00
#
_symmetry.space_group_name_H-M   'P 1'
#
loop_
_entity.id
_entity.type
_entity.pdbx_description
1 polymer ?
#
loop_
_entity_poly.entity_id
_entity_poly.type
_entity_poly.pdbx_seq_one_letter_code
_entity_poly.pdbx_strand_id
1 'polypeptide(L)'
;MTRSETPLQDLAAPEGVCYGCGSRNPHGLHVKSYWHEDGVHVMAEHLPDDKYCGWPDLVYGGLLAMLVDCHSNWTAMAWHYRHEQREPGSLPRIDCVTGNLGIKFIKPTPMGVTLTLRARVEGEVVRKTRVICEVYAEEVLTAVGDSVFVRVDTGQLADAAHGR
;
A
#
# COMPACT_ATOMS: atom_id res chain seq x y z
N MET A 1 12.40 -5.14 14.75
CA MET A 1 11.47 -4.00 14.56
C MET A 1 10.14 -4.35 15.19
N THR A 2 9.73 -3.61 16.18
CA THR A 2 8.39 -3.75 16.75
C THR A 2 7.39 -3.07 15.80
N ARG A 3 6.47 -3.82 15.27
CA ARG A 3 5.34 -3.35 14.44
C ARG A 3 4.04 -3.70 15.12
N SER A 4 2.93 -3.08 14.74
CA SER A 4 1.61 -3.51 15.20
C SER A 4 1.42 -5.00 14.92
N GLU A 5 0.79 -5.73 15.82
CA GLU A 5 0.62 -7.20 15.68
C GLU A 5 -0.31 -7.57 14.53
N THR A 6 -1.32 -6.75 14.27
CA THR A 6 -2.34 -7.02 13.24
C THR A 6 -2.18 -6.06 12.06
N PRO A 7 -2.18 -6.57 10.83
CA PRO A 7 -2.08 -5.69 9.65
C PRO A 7 -3.35 -4.86 9.44
N LEU A 8 -3.18 -3.68 8.87
CA LEU A 8 -4.26 -2.73 8.59
C LEU A 8 -5.39 -3.34 7.75
N GLN A 9 -5.03 -4.19 6.79
CA GLN A 9 -5.98 -4.89 5.92
C GLN A 9 -6.94 -5.79 6.70
N ASP A 10 -6.41 -6.50 7.68
CA ASP A 10 -7.21 -7.45 8.48
C ASP A 10 -8.05 -6.73 9.54
N LEU A 11 -7.60 -5.54 9.99
CA LEU A 11 -8.38 -4.69 10.89
C LEU A 11 -9.56 -4.00 10.18
N ALA A 12 -9.33 -3.45 9.00
CA ALA A 12 -10.28 -2.55 8.37
C ALA A 12 -11.04 -3.14 7.17
N ALA A 13 -10.51 -4.18 6.52
CA ALA A 13 -11.14 -4.83 5.37
C ALA A 13 -10.83 -6.34 5.29
N PRO A 14 -11.20 -7.15 6.30
CA PRO A 14 -10.90 -8.59 6.30
C PRO A 14 -11.54 -9.34 5.13
N GLU A 15 -12.61 -8.79 4.55
CA GLU A 15 -13.33 -9.34 3.38
C GLU A 15 -12.80 -8.80 2.03
N GLY A 16 -11.67 -8.08 2.04
CA GLY A 16 -11.12 -7.45 0.85
C GLY A 16 -10.74 -8.45 -0.24
N VAL A 17 -11.08 -8.13 -1.50
CA VAL A 17 -10.82 -8.96 -2.70
C VAL A 17 -9.80 -8.32 -3.64
N CYS A 18 -9.17 -7.22 -3.24
CA CYS A 18 -8.14 -6.56 -4.02
C CYS A 18 -7.02 -7.55 -4.39
N TYR A 19 -6.58 -7.52 -5.66
CA TYR A 19 -5.50 -8.40 -6.13
C TYR A 19 -4.18 -8.15 -5.35
N GLY A 20 -3.84 -6.90 -5.06
CA GLY A 20 -2.59 -6.59 -4.36
C GLY A 20 -2.62 -6.92 -2.86
N CYS A 21 -3.71 -6.62 -2.15
CA CYS A 21 -3.73 -6.67 -0.68
C CYS A 21 -4.93 -7.38 -0.05
N GLY A 22 -5.91 -7.82 -0.85
CA GLY A 22 -7.14 -8.43 -0.35
C GLY A 22 -6.91 -9.82 0.24
N SER A 23 -7.31 -10.02 1.50
CA SER A 23 -7.13 -11.28 2.22
C SER A 23 -7.94 -12.43 1.61
N ARG A 24 -9.05 -12.13 0.91
CA ARG A 24 -9.94 -13.11 0.30
C ARG A 24 -9.71 -13.36 -1.18
N ASN A 25 -8.75 -12.70 -1.81
CA ASN A 25 -8.40 -13.01 -3.20
C ASN A 25 -7.39 -14.18 -3.22
N PRO A 26 -7.77 -15.39 -3.70
CA PRO A 26 -6.88 -16.56 -3.67
C PRO A 26 -5.68 -16.41 -4.62
N HIS A 27 -5.73 -15.47 -5.55
CA HIS A 27 -4.68 -15.21 -6.54
C HIS A 27 -3.86 -13.95 -6.22
N GLY A 28 -4.18 -13.29 -5.11
CA GLY A 28 -3.61 -12.01 -4.74
C GLY A 28 -2.18 -12.09 -4.20
N LEU A 29 -1.53 -10.93 -4.13
CA LEU A 29 -0.19 -10.78 -3.55
C LEU A 29 -0.22 -10.78 -2.01
N HIS A 30 -1.38 -10.53 -1.42
CA HIS A 30 -1.62 -10.47 0.03
C HIS A 30 -0.66 -9.53 0.77
N VAL A 31 -0.38 -8.37 0.19
CA VAL A 31 0.45 -7.34 0.84
C VAL A 31 -0.19 -6.94 2.15
N LYS A 32 0.60 -6.96 3.22
CA LYS A 32 0.15 -6.59 4.58
C LYS A 32 0.93 -5.40 5.09
N SER A 33 0.20 -4.40 5.55
CA SER A 33 0.72 -3.11 6.00
C SER A 33 0.55 -2.97 7.50
N TYR A 34 1.60 -2.50 8.18
CA TYR A 34 1.68 -2.39 9.63
C TYR A 34 2.20 -1.04 10.05
N TRP A 35 1.65 -0.47 11.11
CA TRP A 35 2.28 0.69 11.73
C TRP A 35 3.67 0.35 12.25
N HIS A 36 4.63 1.20 11.95
CA HIS A 36 5.96 1.17 12.56
C HIS A 36 5.93 1.84 13.94
N GLU A 37 6.82 1.44 14.83
CA GLU A 37 6.91 1.97 16.19
C GLU A 37 7.21 3.48 16.29
N ASP A 38 7.79 4.08 15.23
CA ASP A 38 8.04 5.52 15.17
C ASP A 38 6.74 6.35 15.04
N GLY A 39 5.61 5.69 14.80
CA GLY A 39 4.32 6.34 14.65
C GLY A 39 4.18 7.23 13.40
N VAL A 40 5.15 7.21 12.50
CA VAL A 40 5.16 8.00 11.27
C VAL A 40 5.03 7.11 10.04
N HIS A 41 5.78 6.01 10.01
CA HIS A 41 5.85 5.11 8.89
C HIS A 41 4.88 3.94 9.01
N VAL A 42 4.41 3.49 7.87
CA VAL A 42 3.74 2.20 7.68
C VAL A 42 4.68 1.31 6.90
N MET A 43 4.82 0.06 7.32
CA MET A 43 5.78 -0.90 6.77
C MET A 43 5.07 -2.10 6.17
N ALA A 44 5.61 -2.63 5.08
CA ALA A 44 5.23 -3.92 4.53
C ALA A 44 6.48 -4.68 4.06
N GLU A 45 6.36 -6.01 4.01
CA GLU A 45 7.39 -6.88 3.46
C GLU A 45 6.77 -7.78 2.40
N HIS A 46 7.50 -8.07 1.34
CA HIS A 46 7.05 -8.96 0.28
C HIS A 46 8.25 -9.69 -0.36
N LEU A 47 8.18 -11.00 -0.43
CA LEU A 47 9.11 -11.79 -1.21
C LEU A 47 8.49 -12.07 -2.59
N PRO A 48 9.04 -11.52 -3.68
CA PRO A 48 8.51 -11.77 -5.01
C PRO A 48 8.61 -13.27 -5.41
N ASP A 49 7.49 -13.81 -5.90
CA ASP A 49 7.46 -15.13 -6.54
C ASP A 49 8.21 -15.07 -7.88
N ASP A 50 8.87 -16.14 -8.27
CA ASP A 50 9.72 -16.26 -9.48
C ASP A 50 8.98 -15.85 -10.78
N LYS A 51 7.66 -16.01 -10.83
CA LYS A 51 6.84 -15.56 -11.97
C LYS A 51 6.84 -14.05 -12.21
N TYR A 52 7.25 -13.26 -11.23
CA TYR A 52 7.37 -11.80 -11.33
C TYR A 52 8.75 -11.34 -11.76
N CYS A 53 9.53 -12.21 -12.38
CA CYS A 53 10.77 -11.87 -13.04
C CYS A 53 10.47 -11.06 -14.32
N GLY A 54 11.05 -9.87 -14.45
CA GLY A 54 10.91 -9.02 -15.66
C GLY A 54 12.10 -9.17 -16.59
N TRP A 55 13.28 -9.01 -16.07
CA TRP A 55 14.57 -9.28 -16.72
C TRP A 55 15.26 -10.38 -15.93
N PRO A 56 16.15 -11.20 -16.51
CA PRO A 56 16.82 -12.24 -15.74
C PRO A 56 17.35 -11.74 -14.41
N ASP A 57 16.96 -12.40 -13.32
CA ASP A 57 17.29 -12.07 -11.92
C ASP A 57 16.81 -10.72 -11.40
N LEU A 58 15.92 -10.02 -12.14
CA LEU A 58 15.37 -8.73 -11.73
C LEU A 58 13.84 -8.77 -11.60
N VAL A 59 13.34 -8.11 -10.57
CA VAL A 59 11.90 -7.97 -10.33
C VAL A 59 11.24 -7.15 -11.43
N TYR A 60 10.11 -7.63 -11.93
CA TYR A 60 9.27 -6.89 -12.87
C TYR A 60 8.80 -5.56 -12.28
N GLY A 61 9.03 -4.46 -13.02
CA GLY A 61 8.68 -3.12 -12.54
C GLY A 61 7.19 -2.92 -12.25
N GLY A 62 6.31 -3.65 -12.97
CA GLY A 62 4.88 -3.65 -12.70
C GLY A 62 4.51 -4.27 -11.34
N LEU A 63 5.26 -5.26 -10.85
CA LEU A 63 5.08 -5.77 -9.49
C LEU A 63 5.40 -4.69 -8.46
N LEU A 64 6.52 -3.97 -8.63
CA LEU A 64 6.87 -2.87 -7.74
C LEU A 64 5.78 -1.81 -7.71
N ALA A 65 5.17 -1.50 -8.88
CA ALA A 65 4.03 -0.59 -8.97
C ALA A 65 2.82 -1.08 -8.16
N MET A 66 2.46 -2.36 -8.28
CA MET A 66 1.35 -2.95 -7.51
C MET A 66 1.60 -2.94 -5.99
N LEU A 67 2.82 -3.25 -5.57
CA LEU A 67 3.19 -3.22 -4.16
C LEU A 67 3.10 -1.79 -3.59
N VAL A 68 3.67 -0.83 -4.32
CA VAL A 68 3.65 0.59 -3.93
C VAL A 68 2.22 1.11 -3.88
N ASP A 69 1.39 0.81 -4.88
CA ASP A 69 -0.01 1.24 -4.93
C ASP A 69 -0.80 0.77 -3.70
N CYS A 70 -0.84 -0.53 -3.47
CA CYS A 70 -1.59 -1.10 -2.37
C CYS A 70 -1.08 -0.64 -1.00
N HIS A 71 0.24 -0.67 -0.78
CA HIS A 71 0.84 -0.28 0.50
C HIS A 71 0.63 1.20 0.79
N SER A 72 0.81 2.07 -0.20
CA SER A 72 0.61 3.52 -0.04
C SER A 72 -0.84 3.88 0.18
N ASN A 73 -1.79 3.18 -0.48
CA ASN A 73 -3.22 3.39 -0.27
C ASN A 73 -3.60 3.06 1.19
N TRP A 74 -3.12 1.94 1.73
CA TRP A 74 -3.33 1.60 3.13
C TRP A 74 -2.66 2.59 4.10
N THR A 75 -1.52 3.14 3.73
CA THR A 75 -0.86 4.22 4.49
C THR A 75 -1.75 5.46 4.54
N ALA A 76 -2.32 5.89 3.41
CA ALA A 76 -3.24 7.02 3.37
C ALA A 76 -4.47 6.77 4.25
N MET A 77 -5.12 5.60 4.12
CA MET A 77 -6.30 5.25 4.93
C MET A 77 -5.99 5.21 6.43
N ALA A 78 -4.86 4.62 6.82
CA ALA A 78 -4.43 4.55 8.21
C ALA A 78 -4.22 5.95 8.82
N TRP A 79 -3.63 6.86 8.04
CA TRP A 79 -3.45 8.24 8.47
C TRP A 79 -4.77 9.00 8.56
N HIS A 80 -5.76 8.75 7.71
CA HIS A 80 -7.11 9.30 7.84
C HIS A 80 -7.79 8.84 9.13
N TYR A 81 -7.74 7.54 9.46
CA TYR A 81 -8.26 7.04 10.73
C TYR A 81 -7.60 7.72 11.92
N ARG A 82 -6.28 7.83 11.90
CA ARG A 82 -5.52 8.49 12.97
C ARG A 82 -5.86 9.98 13.08
N HIS A 83 -5.98 10.68 11.95
CA HIS A 83 -6.35 12.11 11.94
C HIS A 83 -7.73 12.37 12.56
N GLU A 84 -8.66 11.43 12.38
CA GLU A 84 -9.97 11.46 13.00
C GLU A 84 -10.00 10.85 14.42
N GLN A 85 -8.85 10.45 14.97
CA GLN A 85 -8.74 9.77 16.26
C GLN A 85 -9.61 8.52 16.35
N ARG A 86 -9.64 7.74 15.27
CA ARG A 86 -10.44 6.52 15.11
C ARG A 86 -9.57 5.31 14.89
N GLU A 87 -10.06 4.15 15.36
CA GLU A 87 -9.41 2.88 15.09
C GLU A 87 -9.66 2.42 13.63
N PRO A 88 -8.65 1.82 12.95
CA PRO A 88 -8.85 1.20 11.65
C PRO A 88 -10.01 0.20 11.67
N GLY A 89 -10.92 0.35 10.70
CA GLY A 89 -12.12 -0.49 10.60
C GLY A 89 -13.35 0.02 11.35
N SER A 90 -13.22 1.10 12.13
CA SER A 90 -14.40 1.75 12.74
C SER A 90 -15.32 2.34 11.66
N LEU A 91 -16.63 2.34 11.93
CA LEU A 91 -17.63 2.86 10.99
C LEU A 91 -17.87 4.38 11.17
N PRO A 92 -18.20 5.11 10.09
CA PRO A 92 -18.19 4.67 8.70
C PRO A 92 -16.77 4.36 8.21
N ARG A 93 -16.62 3.33 7.37
CA ARG A 93 -15.30 2.93 6.84
C ARG A 93 -14.68 4.06 6.02
N ILE A 94 -13.37 4.22 6.16
CA ILE A 94 -12.60 5.14 5.34
C ILE A 94 -11.99 4.35 4.19
N ASP A 95 -12.30 4.77 2.97
CA ASP A 95 -11.77 4.20 1.74
C ASP A 95 -11.07 5.29 0.92
N CYS A 96 -9.95 4.90 0.30
CA CYS A 96 -9.24 5.74 -0.65
C CYS A 96 -9.07 4.99 -1.97
N VAL A 97 -9.06 5.75 -3.06
CA VAL A 97 -8.72 5.25 -4.40
C VAL A 97 -7.48 5.94 -4.91
N THR A 98 -6.75 5.26 -5.77
CA THR A 98 -5.55 5.81 -6.39
C THR A 98 -5.93 6.92 -7.38
N GLY A 99 -5.51 8.14 -7.09
CA GLY A 99 -5.70 9.29 -7.97
C GLY A 99 -4.52 9.54 -8.90
N ASN A 100 -3.32 9.28 -8.40
CA ASN A 100 -2.07 9.30 -9.17
C ASN A 100 -1.12 8.27 -8.59
N LEU A 101 -0.46 7.51 -9.45
CA LEU A 101 0.60 6.56 -9.09
C LEU A 101 1.87 6.92 -9.84
N GLY A 102 2.82 7.50 -9.14
CA GLY A 102 4.15 7.81 -9.66
C GLY A 102 5.20 6.87 -9.07
N ILE A 103 6.08 6.33 -9.91
CA ILE A 103 7.19 5.49 -9.47
C ILE A 103 8.46 5.90 -10.17
N LYS A 104 9.52 6.07 -9.39
CA LYS A 104 10.88 6.27 -9.86
C LYS A 104 11.72 5.05 -9.51
N PHE A 105 12.25 4.39 -10.52
CA PHE A 105 13.20 3.30 -10.36
C PHE A 105 14.60 3.89 -10.17
N ILE A 106 15.23 3.61 -9.03
CA ILE A 106 16.51 4.16 -8.62
C ILE A 106 17.63 3.20 -9.02
N LYS A 107 17.42 1.91 -8.76
CA LYS A 107 18.33 0.82 -9.09
C LYS A 107 17.55 -0.42 -9.52
N PRO A 108 18.13 -1.35 -10.28
CA PRO A 108 17.53 -2.65 -10.52
C PRO A 108 17.22 -3.36 -9.19
N THR A 109 16.02 -3.91 -9.07
CA THR A 109 15.58 -4.66 -7.89
C THR A 109 15.85 -6.14 -8.11
N PRO A 110 16.71 -6.79 -7.31
CA PRO A 110 17.03 -8.21 -7.51
C PRO A 110 15.87 -9.12 -7.10
N MET A 111 15.75 -10.27 -7.79
CA MET A 111 14.89 -11.39 -7.37
C MET A 111 15.50 -12.13 -6.18
N GLY A 112 14.68 -12.93 -5.49
CA GLY A 112 15.12 -13.84 -4.43
C GLY A 112 15.41 -13.18 -3.08
N VAL A 113 15.13 -11.88 -2.93
CA VAL A 113 15.26 -11.15 -1.66
C VAL A 113 13.92 -10.57 -1.22
N THR A 114 13.71 -10.48 0.08
CA THR A 114 12.53 -9.81 0.63
C THR A 114 12.64 -8.31 0.41
N LEU A 115 11.61 -7.76 -0.20
CA LEU A 115 11.46 -6.31 -0.36
C LEU A 115 10.81 -5.73 0.88
N THR A 116 11.36 -4.62 1.37
CA THR A 116 10.77 -3.82 2.44
C THR A 116 10.19 -2.53 1.85
N LEU A 117 8.92 -2.28 2.10
CA LEU A 117 8.25 -1.06 1.72
C LEU A 117 8.07 -0.19 2.97
N ARG A 118 8.49 1.05 2.88
CA ARG A 118 8.38 2.04 3.94
C ARG A 118 7.64 3.26 3.42
N ALA A 119 6.43 3.49 3.91
CA ALA A 119 5.58 4.55 3.42
C ALA A 119 5.21 5.55 4.53
N ARG A 120 5.05 6.82 4.14
CA ARG A 120 4.57 7.89 5.01
C ARG A 120 3.72 8.88 4.22
N VAL A 121 2.83 9.57 4.91
CA VAL A 121 2.14 10.72 4.33
C VAL A 121 3.11 11.89 4.24
N GLU A 122 3.06 12.58 3.11
CA GLU A 122 3.83 13.80 2.85
C GLU A 122 2.88 15.00 2.81
N GLY A 123 3.01 15.89 3.78
CA GLY A 123 2.14 17.05 3.96
C GLY A 123 0.89 16.75 4.79
N GLU A 124 -0.25 17.31 4.41
CA GLU A 124 -1.48 17.24 5.18
C GLU A 124 -2.35 16.03 4.82
N VAL A 125 -3.06 15.53 5.83
CA VAL A 125 -4.09 14.48 5.66
C VAL A 125 -5.40 15.15 5.29
N VAL A 126 -5.65 15.24 3.99
CA VAL A 126 -6.84 15.85 3.40
C VAL A 126 -7.43 14.92 2.35
N ARG A 127 -8.54 15.29 1.73
CA ARG A 127 -9.23 14.43 0.75
C ARG A 127 -8.29 13.83 -0.31
N LYS A 128 -7.28 14.59 -0.77
CA LYS A 128 -6.20 14.12 -1.66
C LYS A 128 -4.92 14.04 -0.84
N THR A 129 -4.58 12.86 -0.36
CA THR A 129 -3.43 12.61 0.49
C THR A 129 -2.26 12.09 -0.32
N ARG A 130 -1.12 12.78 -0.24
CA ARG A 130 0.13 12.36 -0.89
C ARG A 130 0.90 11.42 0.00
N VAL A 131 1.39 10.33 -0.57
CA VAL A 131 2.19 9.32 0.13
C VAL A 131 3.50 9.10 -0.62
N ILE A 132 4.59 9.09 0.13
CA ILE A 132 5.91 8.66 -0.35
C ILE A 132 6.15 7.25 0.17
N CYS A 133 6.50 6.34 -0.73
CA CYS A 133 6.81 4.94 -0.43
C CYS A 133 8.19 4.58 -0.98
N GLU A 134 9.09 4.23 -0.11
CA GLU A 134 10.43 3.75 -0.43
C GLU A 134 10.42 2.22 -0.48
N VAL A 135 11.03 1.65 -1.53
CA VAL A 135 11.17 0.20 -1.70
C VAL A 135 12.65 -0.17 -1.58
N TYR A 136 12.94 -1.00 -0.61
CA TYR A 136 14.28 -1.50 -0.35
C TYR A 136 14.37 -3.00 -0.68
N ALA A 137 15.45 -3.37 -1.35
CA ALA A 137 15.92 -4.74 -1.42
C ALA A 137 17.10 -4.87 -0.46
N GLU A 138 16.90 -5.57 0.66
CA GLU A 138 17.82 -5.52 1.80
C GLU A 138 18.00 -4.05 2.28
N GLU A 139 19.24 -3.53 2.30
CA GLU A 139 19.56 -2.15 2.70
C GLU A 139 19.61 -1.18 1.50
N VAL A 140 19.30 -1.64 0.27
CA VAL A 140 19.43 -0.84 -0.95
C VAL A 140 18.09 -0.28 -1.38
N LEU A 141 17.98 1.05 -1.44
CA LEU A 141 16.83 1.73 -2.03
C LEU A 141 16.80 1.48 -3.54
N THR A 142 15.75 0.79 -4.01
CA THR A 142 15.62 0.41 -5.42
C THR A 142 14.52 1.19 -6.16
N ALA A 143 13.47 1.60 -5.47
CA ALA A 143 12.41 2.41 -6.07
C ALA A 143 11.77 3.36 -5.05
N VAL A 144 11.18 4.45 -5.54
CA VAL A 144 10.41 5.40 -4.74
C VAL A 144 9.07 5.66 -5.42
N GLY A 145 7.99 5.44 -4.68
CA GLY A 145 6.64 5.86 -5.05
C GLY A 145 6.34 7.27 -4.56
N ASP A 146 5.73 8.08 -5.42
CA ASP A 146 5.19 9.39 -5.07
C ASP A 146 3.77 9.45 -5.64
N SER A 147 2.79 9.23 -4.80
CA SER A 147 1.44 8.91 -5.22
C SER A 147 0.42 9.72 -4.44
N VAL A 148 -0.75 9.93 -5.06
CA VAL A 148 -1.87 10.65 -4.44
C VAL A 148 -3.07 9.72 -4.35
N PHE A 149 -3.62 9.60 -3.15
CA PHE A 149 -4.81 8.81 -2.85
C PHE A 149 -5.97 9.72 -2.50
N VAL A 150 -7.12 9.44 -3.08
CA VAL A 150 -8.33 10.27 -2.94
C VAL A 150 -9.31 9.54 -2.03
N ARG A 151 -9.62 10.17 -0.90
CA ARG A 151 -10.69 9.69 -0.01
C ARG A 151 -12.04 9.78 -0.73
N VAL A 152 -12.79 8.69 -0.69
CA VAL A 152 -14.06 8.53 -1.39
C VAL A 152 -15.15 8.01 -0.45
N ASP A 153 -16.39 8.26 -0.86
CA ASP A 153 -17.55 7.56 -0.31
C ASP A 153 -17.75 6.27 -1.13
N THR A 154 -17.78 5.12 -0.45
CA THR A 154 -17.93 3.81 -1.10
C THR A 154 -19.24 3.66 -1.88
N GLY A 155 -20.31 4.35 -1.45
CA GLY A 155 -21.59 4.39 -2.18
C GLY A 155 -21.43 5.07 -3.54
N GLN A 156 -20.70 6.19 -3.59
CA GLN A 156 -20.43 6.90 -4.84
C GLN A 156 -19.58 6.10 -5.83
N LEU A 157 -18.63 5.29 -5.32
CA LEU A 157 -17.82 4.41 -6.18
C LEU A 157 -18.65 3.31 -6.84
N ALA A 158 -19.56 2.69 -6.09
CA ALA A 158 -20.44 1.66 -6.61
C ALA A 158 -21.36 2.22 -7.72
N ASP A 159 -21.89 3.42 -7.53
CA ASP A 159 -22.74 4.09 -8.51
C ASP A 159 -21.95 4.49 -9.76
N ALA A 160 -20.76 5.03 -9.62
CA ALA A 160 -19.89 5.38 -10.74
C ALA A 160 -19.48 4.15 -11.56
N ALA A 161 -19.18 3.01 -10.90
CA ALA A 161 -18.82 1.77 -11.59
C ALA A 161 -19.98 1.15 -12.38
N HIS A 162 -21.24 1.43 -12.01
CA HIS A 162 -22.45 0.92 -12.66
C HIS A 162 -23.15 1.95 -13.54
N GLY A 163 -22.55 3.13 -13.75
CA GLY A 163 -23.09 4.17 -14.63
C GLY A 163 -24.42 4.78 -14.12
N ARG A 164 -24.60 4.82 -12.80
CA ARG A 164 -25.77 5.41 -12.13
C ARG A 164 -25.46 6.73 -11.48
#